data_7d051605155b6fdd6fd1678e8d71597a
#
_entry.id   7d051605155b6fdd6fd1678e8d71597a
#
_cell.length_a   1.000
_cell.length_b   1.000
_cell.length_c   1.000
_cell.angle_alpha   90.00
_cell.angle_beta   90.00
_cell.angle_gamma   90.00
#
_symmetry.space_group_name_H-M   'P 1'
#
loop_
_entity.id
_entity.type
_entity.pdbx_description
1 polymer ?
#
loop_
_entity_poly.entity_id
_entity_poly.type
_entity_poly.pdbx_seq_one_letter_code
_entity_poly.pdbx_strand_id
1 'polypeptide(L)'
;MMCEVTARELIAEIFLAGGAFFLLASAIGMLRLPDFYCRLHASGNSETLGIMLSFIGLMIYEGMTIVSVKLLLISLLIVLGNPIGTHILSKAAYKSGHHVWTLEEDAKEDKEDADLHH
;
A
#
# COMPACT_ATOMS: atom_id res chain seq x y z
N MET A 1 -29.60 16.08 17.60
CA MET A 1 -29.28 14.66 17.49
C MET A 1 -29.25 14.15 16.05
N MET A 2 -30.27 14.41 15.24
CA MET A 2 -30.27 13.98 13.82
C MET A 2 -29.16 14.62 12.96
N CYS A 3 -28.86 15.90 13.19
CA CYS A 3 -27.78 16.59 12.43
C CYS A 3 -26.39 16.07 12.78
N GLU A 4 -26.14 15.68 14.01
CA GLU A 4 -24.85 15.14 14.43
C GLU A 4 -24.60 13.73 13.85
N VAL A 5 -25.64 12.89 13.86
CA VAL A 5 -25.58 11.55 13.28
C VAL A 5 -25.36 11.65 11.77
N THR A 6 -26.08 12.54 11.10
CA THR A 6 -25.95 12.75 9.64
C THR A 6 -24.56 13.28 9.26
N ALA A 7 -23.99 14.20 10.06
CA ALA A 7 -22.65 14.75 9.82
C ALA A 7 -21.58 13.66 10.00
N ARG A 8 -21.69 12.84 11.01
CA ARG A 8 -20.76 11.71 11.25
C ARG A 8 -20.85 10.69 10.13
N GLU A 9 -22.04 10.34 9.71
CA GLU A 9 -22.26 9.42 8.58
C GLU A 9 -21.67 9.98 7.29
N LEU A 10 -21.88 11.26 7.01
CA LEU A 10 -21.35 11.91 5.82
C LEU A 10 -19.81 11.91 5.80
N ILE A 11 -19.18 12.23 6.94
CA ILE A 11 -17.71 12.21 7.07
C ILE A 11 -17.18 10.77 6.89
N ALA A 12 -17.84 9.80 7.51
CA ALA A 12 -17.48 8.39 7.37
C ALA A 12 -17.58 7.92 5.93
N GLU A 13 -18.63 8.29 5.22
CA GLU A 13 -18.83 7.97 3.81
C GLU A 13 -17.73 8.57 2.92
N ILE A 14 -17.34 9.82 3.17
CA ILE A 14 -16.27 10.50 2.44
C ILE A 14 -14.94 9.76 2.65
N PHE A 15 -14.62 9.38 3.88
CA PHE A 15 -13.41 8.62 4.20
C PHE A 15 -13.43 7.22 3.57
N LEU A 16 -14.55 6.54 3.61
CA LEU A 16 -14.71 5.23 2.98
C LEU A 16 -14.58 5.31 1.45
N ALA A 17 -15.19 6.32 0.85
CA ALA A 17 -15.08 6.55 -0.60
C ALA A 17 -13.63 6.85 -1.00
N GLY A 18 -12.92 7.69 -0.24
CA GLY A 18 -11.52 7.97 -0.43
C GLY A 18 -10.63 6.73 -0.30
N GLY A 19 -10.89 5.92 0.73
CA GLY A 19 -10.19 4.65 0.93
C GLY A 19 -10.43 3.68 -0.22
N ALA A 20 -11.67 3.53 -0.67
CA ALA A 20 -12.01 2.70 -1.83
C ALA A 20 -11.31 3.20 -3.12
N PHE A 21 -11.25 4.51 -3.31
CA PHE A 21 -10.53 5.11 -4.45
C PHE A 21 -9.05 4.73 -4.44
N PHE A 22 -8.38 4.86 -3.30
CA PHE A 22 -6.97 4.49 -3.16
C PHE A 22 -6.73 2.98 -3.37
N LEU A 23 -7.63 2.14 -2.88
CA LEU A 23 -7.56 0.70 -3.10
C LEU A 23 -7.72 0.34 -4.57
N LEU A 24 -8.65 0.99 -5.27
CA LEU A 24 -8.83 0.80 -6.72
C LEU A 24 -7.60 1.31 -7.50
N ALA A 25 -7.06 2.47 -7.11
CA ALA A 25 -5.84 3.01 -7.71
C ALA A 25 -4.65 2.06 -7.52
N SER A 26 -4.54 1.46 -6.33
CA SER A 26 -3.53 0.44 -6.03
C SER A 26 -3.68 -0.78 -6.94
N ALA A 27 -4.90 -1.28 -7.10
CA ALA A 27 -5.19 -2.43 -7.96
C ALA A 27 -4.84 -2.13 -9.43
N ILE A 28 -5.21 -0.95 -9.94
CA ILE A 28 -4.90 -0.52 -11.30
C ILE A 28 -3.38 -0.36 -11.46
N GLY A 29 -2.71 0.22 -10.48
CA GLY A 29 -1.24 0.36 -10.48
C GLY A 29 -0.55 -1.00 -10.55
N MET A 30 -1.06 -1.99 -9.81
CA MET A 30 -0.53 -3.35 -9.83
C MET A 30 -0.64 -4.01 -11.22
N LEU A 31 -1.72 -3.72 -11.94
CA LEU A 31 -1.95 -4.28 -13.28
C LEU A 31 -1.20 -3.53 -14.39
N ARG A 32 -0.97 -2.22 -14.22
CA ARG A 32 -0.45 -1.36 -15.30
C ARG A 32 1.06 -1.14 -15.26
N LEU A 33 1.68 -1.20 -14.10
CA LEU A 33 3.11 -0.95 -14.00
C LEU A 33 3.90 -2.16 -14.52
N PRO A 34 4.90 -1.94 -15.40
CA PRO A 34 5.67 -3.03 -16.00
C PRO A 34 6.70 -3.65 -15.06
N ASP A 35 7.10 -2.91 -14.02
CA ASP A 35 8.17 -3.33 -13.12
C ASP A 35 7.60 -3.90 -11.82
N PHE A 36 8.10 -5.07 -11.41
CA PHE A 36 7.67 -5.79 -10.22
C PHE A 36 7.90 -4.97 -8.94
N TYR A 37 9.04 -4.31 -8.82
CA TYR A 37 9.39 -3.52 -7.64
C TYR A 37 8.58 -2.22 -7.56
N CYS A 38 8.35 -1.56 -8.69
CA CYS A 38 7.46 -0.41 -8.77
C CYS A 38 6.02 -0.79 -8.41
N ARG A 39 5.57 -1.97 -8.83
CA ARG A 39 4.26 -2.51 -8.45
C ARG A 39 4.14 -2.69 -6.94
N LEU A 40 5.12 -3.33 -6.33
CA LEU A 40 5.15 -3.56 -4.88
C LEU A 40 5.15 -2.25 -4.11
N HIS A 41 5.95 -1.29 -4.54
CA HIS A 41 6.05 0.01 -3.88
C HIS A 41 4.76 0.83 -4.00
N ALA A 42 4.22 0.93 -5.19
CA ALA A 42 2.96 1.65 -5.44
C ALA A 42 1.77 0.98 -4.73
N SER A 43 1.69 -0.34 -4.83
CA SER A 43 0.64 -1.12 -4.17
C SER A 43 0.71 -0.97 -2.65
N GLY A 44 1.90 -1.14 -2.07
CA GLY A 44 2.08 -1.04 -0.62
C GLY A 44 1.67 0.31 -0.04
N ASN A 45 2.07 1.40 -0.69
CA ASN A 45 1.72 2.75 -0.23
C ASN A 45 0.23 3.06 -0.40
N SER A 46 -0.31 2.81 -1.57
CA SER A 46 -1.72 3.12 -1.87
C SER A 46 -2.67 2.22 -1.09
N GLU A 47 -2.33 0.96 -0.95
CA GLU A 47 -3.10 -0.01 -0.16
C GLU A 47 -3.15 0.38 1.31
N THR A 48 -2.02 0.72 1.89
CA THR A 48 -1.94 1.14 3.30
C THR A 48 -2.76 2.40 3.53
N LEU A 49 -2.64 3.40 2.66
CA LEU A 49 -3.43 4.64 2.74
C LEU A 49 -4.92 4.34 2.61
N GLY A 50 -5.33 3.51 1.65
CA GLY A 50 -6.71 3.14 1.44
C GLY A 50 -7.32 2.43 2.64
N ILE A 51 -6.61 1.46 3.20
CA ILE A 51 -7.04 0.71 4.38
C ILE A 51 -7.12 1.64 5.61
N MET A 52 -6.12 2.49 5.82
CA MET A 52 -6.12 3.45 6.92
C MET A 52 -7.30 4.42 6.84
N LEU A 53 -7.53 4.99 5.65
CA LEU A 53 -8.68 5.88 5.44
C LEU A 53 -10.00 5.17 5.71
N SER A 54 -10.16 3.95 5.20
CA SER A 54 -11.38 3.16 5.39
C SER A 54 -11.62 2.86 6.87
N PHE A 55 -10.59 2.48 7.61
CA PHE A 55 -10.72 2.19 9.03
C PHE A 55 -11.00 3.44 9.86
N ILE A 56 -10.37 4.57 9.54
CA ILE A 56 -10.68 5.85 10.18
C ILE A 56 -12.14 6.22 9.94
N GLY A 57 -12.64 6.07 8.72
CA GLY A 57 -14.04 6.28 8.39
C GLY A 57 -14.97 5.39 9.20
N LEU A 58 -14.67 4.11 9.32
CA LEU A 58 -15.45 3.18 10.14
C LEU A 58 -15.39 3.51 11.63
N MET A 59 -14.23 3.94 12.12
CA MET A 59 -14.10 4.38 13.51
C MET A 59 -14.93 5.63 13.82
N ILE A 60 -14.98 6.56 12.87
CA ILE A 60 -15.84 7.77 13.00
C ILE A 60 -17.31 7.37 12.99
N TYR A 61 -17.70 6.42 12.16
CA TYR A 61 -19.07 5.93 12.06
C TYR A 61 -19.51 5.22 13.35
N GLU A 62 -18.71 4.29 13.85
CA GLU A 62 -19.04 3.51 15.06
C GLU A 62 -18.88 4.31 16.35
N GLY A 63 -18.01 5.31 16.37
CA GLY A 63 -17.68 6.06 17.59
C GLY A 63 -16.71 5.29 18.50
N MET A 64 -16.67 5.66 19.76
CA MET A 64 -15.76 5.06 20.77
C MET A 64 -16.33 3.77 21.34
N THR A 65 -16.28 2.70 20.57
CA THR A 65 -16.77 1.38 20.95
C THR A 65 -15.65 0.34 20.94
N ILE A 66 -15.95 -0.86 21.44
CA ILE A 66 -15.02 -2.02 21.38
C ILE A 66 -14.64 -2.34 19.93
N VAL A 67 -15.56 -2.10 18.99
CA VAL A 67 -15.32 -2.28 17.56
C VAL A 67 -14.21 -1.35 17.07
N SER A 68 -14.21 -0.08 17.51
CA SER A 68 -13.16 0.88 17.17
C SER A 68 -11.77 0.43 17.63
N VAL A 69 -11.67 -0.13 18.82
CA VAL A 69 -10.42 -0.67 19.34
C VAL A 69 -9.92 -1.86 18.51
N LYS A 70 -10.84 -2.74 18.13
CA LYS A 70 -10.52 -3.87 17.24
C LYS A 70 -10.03 -3.39 15.87
N LEU A 71 -10.72 -2.41 15.28
CA LEU A 71 -10.33 -1.81 13.99
C LEU A 71 -8.97 -1.14 14.08
N LEU A 72 -8.68 -0.44 15.17
CA LEU A 72 -7.38 0.18 15.41
C LEU A 72 -6.28 -0.88 15.48
N LEU A 73 -6.52 -1.96 16.20
CA LEU A 73 -5.55 -3.05 16.34
C LEU A 73 -5.27 -3.73 14.99
N ILE A 74 -6.32 -4.01 14.23
CA ILE A 74 -6.19 -4.60 12.88
C ILE A 74 -5.44 -3.65 11.94
N SER A 75 -5.78 -2.37 11.97
CA SER A 75 -5.10 -1.33 11.18
C SER A 75 -3.61 -1.27 11.50
N LEU A 76 -3.27 -1.27 12.77
CA LEU A 76 -1.88 -1.28 13.22
C LEU A 76 -1.14 -2.53 12.73
N LEU A 77 -1.78 -3.68 12.83
CA LEU A 77 -1.20 -4.94 12.36
C LEU A 77 -0.92 -4.91 10.86
N ILE A 78 -1.85 -4.38 10.06
CA ILE A 78 -1.70 -4.25 8.60
C ILE A 78 -0.57 -3.28 8.26
N VAL A 79 -0.52 -2.13 8.93
CA VAL A 79 0.53 -1.12 8.71
C VAL A 79 1.92 -1.68 9.04
N LEU A 80 2.04 -2.47 10.08
CA LEU A 80 3.31 -3.10 10.44
C LEU A 80 3.64 -4.30 9.53
N GLY A 81 2.65 -5.07 9.14
CA GLY A 81 2.82 -6.25 8.30
C GLY A 81 3.17 -5.92 6.84
N ASN A 82 2.69 -4.81 6.32
CA ASN A 82 2.87 -4.43 4.92
C ASN A 82 4.35 -4.21 4.55
N PRO A 83 5.15 -3.40 5.27
CA PRO A 83 6.58 -3.24 4.98
C PRO A 83 7.36 -4.55 5.12
N ILE A 84 7.04 -5.36 6.10
CA ILE A 84 7.69 -6.66 6.32
C ILE A 84 7.38 -7.60 5.16
N GLY A 85 6.12 -7.67 4.74
CA GLY A 85 5.67 -8.49 3.61
C GLY A 85 6.33 -8.10 2.30
N THR A 86 6.38 -6.80 1.98
CA THR A 86 7.03 -6.30 0.77
C THR A 86 8.53 -6.55 0.78
N HIS A 87 9.18 -6.43 1.93
CA HIS A 87 10.62 -6.72 2.07
C HIS A 87 10.92 -8.19 1.80
N ILE A 88 10.15 -9.11 2.39
CA ILE A 88 10.30 -10.56 2.19
C ILE A 88 10.04 -10.91 0.72
N LEU A 89 8.99 -10.35 0.12
CA LEU A 89 8.63 -10.59 -1.27
C LEU A 89 9.71 -10.08 -2.23
N SER A 90 10.24 -8.87 -1.98
CA SER A 90 11.33 -8.29 -2.75
C SER A 90 12.60 -9.14 -2.68
N LYS A 91 12.92 -9.62 -1.49
CA LYS A 91 14.08 -10.50 -1.27
C LYS A 91 13.92 -11.84 -1.97
N ALA A 92 12.72 -12.43 -1.93
CA ALA A 92 12.41 -13.67 -2.62
C ALA A 92 12.48 -13.49 -4.15
N ALA A 93 11.95 -12.40 -4.68
CA ALA A 93 12.00 -12.06 -6.09
C ALA A 93 13.44 -11.84 -6.56
N TYR A 94 14.26 -11.18 -5.77
CA TYR A 94 15.69 -10.98 -6.05
C TYR A 94 16.43 -12.31 -6.14
N LYS A 95 16.18 -13.23 -5.21
CA LYS A 95 16.76 -14.58 -5.21
C LYS A 95 16.31 -15.44 -6.38
N SER A 96 15.08 -15.21 -6.89
CA SER A 96 14.52 -15.92 -8.05
C SER A 96 15.03 -15.41 -9.40
N GLY A 97 15.84 -14.36 -9.43
CA GLY A 97 16.43 -13.83 -10.64
C GLY A 97 15.59 -12.77 -11.36
N HIS A 98 14.60 -12.19 -10.69
CA HIS A 98 13.89 -11.02 -11.22
C HIS A 98 14.79 -9.79 -11.20
N HIS A 99 15.02 -9.20 -12.37
CA HIS A 99 15.79 -7.97 -12.49
C HIS A 99 15.05 -6.77 -11.91
N VAL A 100 15.74 -6.07 -11.00
CA VAL A 100 15.33 -4.72 -10.58
C VAL A 100 15.78 -3.75 -11.66
N TRP A 101 14.83 -3.11 -12.31
CA TRP A 101 15.13 -2.03 -13.25
C TRP A 101 15.41 -0.74 -12.47
N THR A 102 16.61 -0.62 -11.93
CA THR A 102 17.11 0.65 -11.43
C THR A 102 18.20 1.15 -12.36
N LEU A 103 18.23 2.45 -12.60
CA LEU A 103 19.28 3.10 -13.42
C LEU A 103 20.68 2.80 -12.91
N GLU A 104 20.81 2.53 -11.61
CA GLU A 104 22.08 2.17 -10.99
C GLU A 104 22.54 0.76 -11.36
N GLU A 105 21.62 -0.18 -11.53
CA GLU A 105 21.96 -1.55 -11.92
C GLU A 105 22.29 -1.65 -13.40
N ASP A 106 21.56 -0.93 -14.24
CA ASP A 106 21.91 -0.81 -15.66
C ASP A 106 23.32 -0.24 -15.85
N ALA A 107 23.67 0.77 -15.06
CA ALA A 107 25.00 1.36 -15.07
C ALA A 107 26.09 0.38 -14.57
N LYS A 108 25.75 -0.50 -13.62
CA LYS A 108 26.69 -1.54 -13.13
C LYS A 108 26.86 -2.68 -14.13
N GLU A 109 25.78 -3.13 -14.75
CA GLU A 109 25.82 -4.15 -15.80
C GLU A 109 26.62 -3.68 -17.00
N ASP A 110 26.42 -2.44 -17.44
CA ASP A 110 27.18 -1.84 -18.54
C ASP A 110 28.68 -1.74 -18.22
N LYS A 111 29.03 -1.44 -16.97
CA LYS A 111 30.43 -1.39 -16.53
C LYS A 111 31.04 -2.79 -16.43
N GLU A 112 30.31 -3.77 -15.96
CA GLU A 112 30.74 -5.15 -15.86
C GLU A 112 30.94 -5.76 -17.26
N ASP A 113 30.04 -5.52 -18.18
CA ASP A 113 30.14 -5.94 -19.57
C ASP A 113 31.33 -5.24 -20.29
N ALA A 114 31.55 -3.96 -20.00
CA ALA A 114 32.70 -3.23 -20.54
C ALA A 114 34.02 -3.78 -20.00
N ASP A 115 34.10 -4.17 -18.73
CA ASP A 115 35.29 -4.79 -18.12
C ASP A 115 35.56 -6.21 -18.65
N LEU A 116 34.50 -6.96 -18.97
CA LEU A 116 34.60 -8.31 -19.54
C LEU A 116 35.06 -8.30 -21.01
N HIS A 117 34.80 -7.22 -21.75
CA HIS A 117 35.21 -7.08 -23.16
C HIS A 117 36.58 -6.45 -23.35
N HIS A 118 37.21 -6.04 -22.29
CA HIS A 118 38.61 -5.57 -22.27
C HIS A 118 39.56 -6.68 -21.80
#